data_09a67c26e105692f597277be124d8b5d
#
_entry.id   09a67c26e105692f597277be124d8b5d
#
_cell.length_a   1.000
_cell.length_b   1.000
_cell.length_c   1.000
_cell.angle_alpha   90.00
_cell.angle_beta   90.00
_cell.angle_gamma   90.00
#
_symmetry.space_group_name_H-M   'P 1'
#
loop_
_entity.id
_entity.type
_entity.pdbx_description
1 polymer ?
#
loop_
_entity_poly.entity_id
_entity_poly.type
_entity_poly.pdbx_seq_one_letter_code
_entity_poly.pdbx_strand_id
1 'polypeptide(L)'
;MKKIINWFKAHRITKRKLIQLYAALLFNANIKGFSTGQIYTGSLKSICTPGLNCYSCPGASGACPLGSLQNALAASKKTTPFYIFGILMLYGLLFGRWICGFLCPFGLIQELLHKIPTPKLKKNRFTRILSYFKYVVLVFFVFIVPLAYATRNFPLPAFCKYICPAGTLEGAVGLLSNSVNESYLRMLGPLFTWKFALMVSFLVACVFIFRFFCRFLCPLGLIYGFFNKIALVGVKLDKKNCTDCGICINKCKMDIRHVGDVECINCGECIDSCPTGAISWKGSKFVINTDAPLSADADEEEKHQRDEKNRKISKRNKIIKAIVAILIAALLASALIYYNFIDGTSETPDTPDEETETETGATEKVPVGTEVGNTCPDITLPLVGKDGSFTVQENSGRVTVLNFWYTTCTPCLAELPHFYEVAKEYKDDVTIVATHIFWPNLDIEGFIENSSGHPEWNDGTMLIAYDDGGVCQKMFKMSAFPITIVIDGEGVITDYFVGGVTKDELVASIEKAMS
;
A
#
# COMPACT_ATOMS: atom_id res chain seq x y z
N MET A 1 -22.16 7.27 -34.27
CA MET A 1 -20.72 7.19 -34.54
C MET A 1 -20.01 8.55 -34.44
N LYS A 2 -20.43 9.64 -35.14
CA LYS A 2 -19.76 10.97 -35.06
C LYS A 2 -19.63 11.51 -33.62
N LYS A 3 -20.64 11.38 -32.76
CA LYS A 3 -20.57 11.81 -31.33
C LYS A 3 -19.50 11.04 -30.54
N ILE A 4 -19.34 9.74 -30.76
CA ILE A 4 -18.33 8.89 -30.10
C ILE A 4 -16.93 9.26 -30.60
N ILE A 5 -16.74 9.44 -31.90
CA ILE A 5 -15.45 9.85 -32.49
C ILE A 5 -15.04 11.24 -31.98
N ASN A 6 -15.96 12.18 -31.91
CA ASN A 6 -15.71 13.51 -31.36
C ASN A 6 -15.42 13.46 -29.86
N TRP A 7 -16.07 12.56 -29.12
CA TRP A 7 -15.76 12.32 -27.70
C TRP A 7 -14.32 11.79 -27.53
N PHE A 8 -13.90 10.78 -28.31
CA PHE A 8 -12.52 10.27 -28.28
C PHE A 8 -11.50 11.33 -28.71
N LYS A 9 -11.79 12.17 -29.72
CA LYS A 9 -10.92 13.29 -30.12
C LYS A 9 -10.78 14.35 -29.02
N ALA A 10 -11.87 14.69 -28.34
CA ALA A 10 -11.89 15.64 -27.23
C ALA A 10 -11.18 15.09 -25.97
N HIS A 11 -11.12 13.74 -25.82
CA HIS A 11 -10.54 13.07 -24.67
C HIS A 11 -9.18 12.40 -24.98
N ARG A 12 -8.42 12.94 -25.94
CA ARG A 12 -7.07 12.46 -26.22
C ARG A 12 -6.25 12.30 -24.95
N ILE A 13 -5.54 11.18 -24.85
CA ILE A 13 -4.60 10.91 -23.76
C ILE A 13 -3.51 11.98 -23.83
N THR A 14 -3.46 12.84 -22.82
CA THR A 14 -2.41 13.87 -22.72
C THR A 14 -1.10 13.23 -22.27
N LYS A 15 0.05 13.83 -22.59
CA LYS A 15 1.38 13.39 -22.16
C LYS A 15 1.41 13.19 -20.62
N ARG A 16 0.74 14.07 -19.87
CA ARG A 16 0.61 13.96 -18.42
C ARG A 16 -0.06 12.64 -17.99
N LYS A 17 -1.14 12.24 -18.65
CA LYS A 17 -1.85 11.00 -18.34
C LYS A 17 -1.05 9.74 -18.69
N LEU A 18 -0.23 9.79 -19.74
CA LEU A 18 0.70 8.72 -20.04
C LEU A 18 1.75 8.55 -18.94
N ILE A 19 2.28 9.66 -18.42
CA ILE A 19 3.20 9.62 -17.26
C ILE A 19 2.50 9.06 -16.03
N GLN A 20 1.26 9.45 -15.74
CA GLN A 20 0.50 8.91 -14.62
C GLN A 20 0.23 7.41 -14.76
N LEU A 21 -0.12 6.96 -15.96
CA LEU A 21 -0.35 5.54 -16.24
C LEU A 21 0.95 4.74 -16.08
N TYR A 22 2.05 5.26 -16.63
CA TYR A 22 3.38 4.65 -16.46
C TYR A 22 3.74 4.53 -14.98
N ALA A 23 3.58 5.60 -14.20
CA ALA A 23 3.85 5.59 -12.77
C ALA A 23 2.95 4.60 -12.01
N ALA A 24 1.66 4.52 -12.38
CA ALA A 24 0.75 3.56 -11.79
C ALA A 24 1.17 2.10 -12.07
N LEU A 25 1.63 1.80 -13.28
CA LEU A 25 2.15 0.47 -13.63
C LEU A 25 3.48 0.17 -12.93
N LEU A 26 4.39 1.15 -12.85
CA LEU A 26 5.67 0.97 -12.17
C LEU A 26 5.51 0.71 -10.66
N PHE A 27 4.63 1.45 -9.99
CA PHE A 27 4.39 1.30 -8.55
C PHE A 27 3.55 0.06 -8.21
N ASN A 28 2.91 -0.56 -9.21
CA ASN A 28 2.13 -1.78 -9.09
C ASN A 28 2.63 -2.86 -10.07
N ALA A 29 3.96 -3.00 -10.14
CA ALA A 29 4.61 -3.91 -11.09
C ALA A 29 4.47 -5.40 -10.70
N ASN A 30 4.11 -5.73 -9.45
CA ASN A 30 3.86 -7.11 -9.00
C ASN A 30 2.49 -7.64 -9.47
N ILE A 31 2.34 -7.84 -10.78
CA ILE A 31 1.07 -8.31 -11.37
C ILE A 31 0.76 -9.74 -10.89
N LYS A 32 1.78 -10.56 -10.63
CA LYS A 32 1.66 -11.92 -10.10
C LYS A 32 0.87 -11.94 -8.79
N GLY A 33 0.97 -10.91 -7.94
CA GLY A 33 0.22 -10.80 -6.69
C GLY A 33 -1.31 -10.87 -6.87
N PHE A 34 -1.85 -10.40 -7.99
CA PHE A 34 -3.28 -10.53 -8.28
C PHE A 34 -3.69 -11.96 -8.65
N SER A 35 -2.82 -12.76 -9.25
CA SER A 35 -3.10 -14.16 -9.59
C SER A 35 -2.87 -15.10 -8.40
N THR A 36 -1.91 -14.78 -7.53
CA THR A 36 -1.62 -15.59 -6.33
C THR A 36 -2.43 -15.18 -5.10
N GLY A 37 -3.13 -14.04 -5.14
CA GLY A 37 -3.85 -13.51 -3.98
C GLY A 37 -2.94 -13.02 -2.85
N GLN A 38 -1.64 -12.82 -3.11
CA GLN A 38 -0.63 -12.50 -2.08
C GLN A 38 -0.10 -11.07 -2.23
N ILE A 39 0.29 -10.49 -1.09
CA ILE A 39 0.97 -9.19 -1.05
C ILE A 39 2.47 -9.43 -1.22
N TYR A 40 3.13 -8.61 -2.06
CA TYR A 40 4.59 -8.61 -2.17
C TYR A 40 5.25 -8.26 -0.83
N THR A 41 6.19 -9.09 -0.37
CA THR A 41 6.88 -8.95 0.92
C THR A 41 8.40 -8.75 0.81
N GLY A 42 8.95 -8.71 -0.41
CA GLY A 42 10.38 -8.54 -0.66
C GLY A 42 10.96 -7.21 -0.14
N SER A 43 12.29 -7.11 -0.07
CA SER A 43 13.04 -5.99 0.52
C SER A 43 12.68 -4.61 -0.08
N LEU A 44 12.35 -4.57 -1.37
CA LEU A 44 11.95 -3.33 -2.05
C LEU A 44 10.61 -2.77 -1.57
N LYS A 45 9.80 -3.55 -0.83
CA LYS A 45 8.56 -3.07 -0.20
C LYS A 45 8.79 -1.96 0.81
N SER A 46 9.97 -1.88 1.41
CA SER A 46 10.37 -0.79 2.32
C SER A 46 10.52 0.57 1.64
N ILE A 47 10.65 0.59 0.29
CA ILE A 47 10.77 1.84 -0.47
C ILE A 47 9.42 2.54 -0.52
N CYS A 48 9.37 3.80 -0.04
CA CYS A 48 8.17 4.61 -0.13
C CYS A 48 7.93 5.11 -1.55
N THR A 49 6.77 4.80 -2.13
CA THR A 49 6.33 5.37 -3.41
C THR A 49 5.87 6.82 -3.20
N PRO A 50 6.07 7.73 -4.17
CA PRO A 50 5.75 9.14 -3.96
C PRO A 50 4.24 9.43 -3.86
N GLY A 51 3.39 8.57 -4.41
CA GLY A 51 1.94 8.75 -4.48
C GLY A 51 1.15 8.02 -3.40
N LEU A 52 -0.17 8.19 -3.43
CA LEU A 52 -1.07 7.36 -2.65
C LEU A 52 -1.21 6.02 -3.38
N ASN A 53 -0.60 4.97 -2.84
CA ASN A 53 -0.57 3.62 -3.38
C ASN A 53 -0.55 2.64 -2.19
N CYS A 54 -1.59 1.84 -2.01
CA CYS A 54 -1.75 1.04 -0.81
C CYS A 54 -0.67 -0.05 -0.70
N TYR A 55 0.01 -0.15 0.45
CA TYR A 55 0.99 -1.20 0.69
C TYR A 55 0.38 -2.62 0.70
N SER A 56 -0.92 -2.73 1.04
CA SER A 56 -1.66 -4.00 1.01
C SER A 56 -2.22 -4.36 -0.37
N CYS A 57 -1.94 -3.55 -1.40
CA CYS A 57 -2.31 -3.91 -2.77
C CYS A 57 -1.47 -5.10 -3.24
N PRO A 58 -2.05 -6.16 -3.81
CA PRO A 58 -1.30 -7.29 -4.36
C PRO A 58 -0.26 -6.88 -5.40
N GLY A 59 -0.59 -5.87 -6.21
CA GLY A 59 0.32 -5.34 -7.23
C GLY A 59 1.41 -4.41 -6.71
N ALA A 60 1.29 -3.87 -5.49
CA ALA A 60 2.17 -2.81 -5.02
C ALA A 60 3.60 -3.28 -4.76
N SER A 61 4.55 -2.70 -5.50
CA SER A 61 5.97 -2.94 -5.39
C SER A 61 6.66 -2.16 -4.24
N GLY A 62 5.99 -1.15 -3.69
CA GLY A 62 6.49 -0.32 -2.59
C GLY A 62 5.39 0.10 -1.63
N ALA A 63 5.72 0.88 -0.59
CA ALA A 63 4.80 1.30 0.45
C ALA A 63 4.32 2.75 0.27
N CYS A 64 3.09 3.02 0.71
CA CYS A 64 2.57 4.39 0.80
C CYS A 64 3.27 5.16 1.92
N PRO A 65 3.88 6.33 1.68
CA PRO A 65 4.60 7.06 2.72
C PRO A 65 3.70 7.53 3.87
N LEU A 66 2.41 7.75 3.60
CA LEU A 66 1.44 8.11 4.62
C LEU A 66 1.08 6.92 5.52
N GLY A 67 0.93 5.73 4.94
CA GLY A 67 0.73 4.49 5.69
C GLY A 67 1.93 4.16 6.56
N SER A 68 3.13 4.22 5.98
CA SER A 68 4.38 4.01 6.69
C SER A 68 4.57 5.02 7.84
N LEU A 69 4.20 6.29 7.63
CA LEU A 69 4.24 7.31 8.69
C LEU A 69 3.33 6.95 9.86
N GLN A 70 2.08 6.57 9.60
CA GLN A 70 1.14 6.22 10.65
C GLN A 70 1.56 4.96 11.41
N ASN A 71 2.03 3.93 10.71
CA ASN A 71 2.53 2.73 11.35
C ASN A 71 3.76 3.03 12.23
N ALA A 72 4.67 3.86 11.75
CA ALA A 72 5.85 4.25 12.53
C ALA A 72 5.50 5.13 13.74
N LEU A 73 4.50 6.02 13.63
CA LEU A 73 4.00 6.80 14.77
C LEU A 73 3.24 5.94 15.78
N ALA A 74 2.56 4.90 15.31
CA ALA A 74 1.80 3.99 16.15
C ALA A 74 2.70 2.93 16.83
N ALA A 75 3.84 2.59 16.28
CA ALA A 75 4.79 1.60 16.81
C ALA A 75 5.62 2.06 18.03
N SER A 76 5.21 2.98 18.74
CA SER A 76 5.57 3.70 19.97
C SER A 76 6.85 3.38 20.77
N LYS A 77 7.83 2.68 20.30
CA LYS A 77 9.13 2.58 21.01
C LYS A 77 10.15 3.61 20.50
N LYS A 78 10.04 4.84 21.02
CA LYS A 78 11.10 5.88 21.13
C LYS A 78 11.98 6.20 19.89
N THR A 79 11.73 5.64 18.72
CA THR A 79 12.48 5.97 17.51
C THR A 79 11.64 6.85 16.60
N THR A 80 12.03 8.12 16.49
CA THR A 80 11.41 9.02 15.52
C THR A 80 11.57 8.43 14.12
N PRO A 81 10.51 8.38 13.29
CA PRO A 81 10.59 7.80 11.94
C PRO A 81 11.34 8.71 10.95
N PHE A 82 12.61 8.98 11.22
CA PHE A 82 13.45 9.91 10.44
C PHE A 82 13.48 9.55 8.95
N TYR A 83 13.53 8.25 8.62
CA TYR A 83 13.51 7.81 7.23
C TYR A 83 12.27 8.31 6.50
N ILE A 84 11.08 8.15 7.10
CA ILE A 84 9.81 8.49 6.45
C ILE A 84 9.64 10.01 6.37
N PHE A 85 10.01 10.74 7.43
CA PHE A 85 10.04 12.20 7.38
C PHE A 85 11.04 12.71 6.33
N GLY A 86 12.22 12.11 6.26
CA GLY A 86 13.24 12.45 5.26
C GLY A 86 12.75 12.24 3.82
N ILE A 87 12.11 11.11 3.54
CA ILE A 87 11.51 10.81 2.22
C ILE A 87 10.37 11.78 1.88
N LEU A 88 9.47 12.07 2.83
CA LEU A 88 8.38 13.03 2.62
C LEU A 88 8.92 14.45 2.35
N MET A 89 9.96 14.87 3.09
CA MET A 89 10.64 16.15 2.86
C MET A 89 11.35 16.17 1.50
N LEU A 90 12.06 15.10 1.16
CA LEU A 90 12.76 14.98 -0.12
C LEU A 90 11.77 15.10 -1.29
N TYR A 91 10.70 14.32 -1.27
CA TYR A 91 9.65 14.38 -2.29
C TYR A 91 8.95 15.75 -2.31
N GLY A 92 8.70 16.33 -1.14
CA GLY A 92 8.14 17.67 -1.02
C GLY A 92 9.02 18.74 -1.63
N LEU A 93 10.32 18.78 -1.30
CA LEU A 93 11.30 19.75 -1.79
C LEU A 93 11.57 19.59 -3.30
N LEU A 94 11.67 18.36 -3.78
CA LEU A 94 11.91 18.13 -5.22
C LEU A 94 10.68 18.44 -6.05
N PHE A 95 9.53 17.92 -5.68
CA PHE A 95 8.36 17.85 -6.56
C PHE A 95 7.11 18.54 -6.00
N GLY A 96 6.96 18.67 -4.67
CA GLY A 96 5.71 19.17 -4.08
C GLY A 96 4.47 18.41 -4.58
N ARG A 97 3.35 19.10 -4.82
CA ARG A 97 2.13 18.48 -5.36
C ARG A 97 2.18 18.13 -6.86
N TRP A 98 3.31 18.36 -7.54
CA TRP A 98 3.53 17.81 -8.88
C TRP A 98 3.36 16.28 -8.89
N ILE A 99 3.81 15.61 -7.82
CA ILE A 99 3.56 14.17 -7.59
C ILE A 99 2.08 13.83 -7.74
N CYS A 100 1.20 14.61 -7.13
CA CYS A 100 -0.24 14.40 -7.21
C CYS A 100 -0.77 14.55 -8.65
N GLY A 101 -0.13 15.44 -9.43
CA GLY A 101 -0.49 15.71 -10.83
C GLY A 101 -0.01 14.65 -11.81
N PHE A 102 1.13 14.01 -11.55
CA PHE A 102 1.85 13.20 -12.54
C PHE A 102 2.17 11.76 -12.11
N LEU A 103 2.30 11.47 -10.81
CA LEU A 103 2.76 10.18 -10.34
C LEU A 103 1.71 9.39 -9.53
N CYS A 104 0.73 10.06 -8.93
CA CYS A 104 -0.21 9.41 -8.03
C CYS A 104 -1.24 8.53 -8.78
N PRO A 105 -1.28 7.19 -8.55
CA PRO A 105 -2.24 6.29 -9.19
C PRO A 105 -3.69 6.63 -8.83
N PHE A 106 -3.98 6.87 -7.55
CA PHE A 106 -5.32 7.22 -7.10
C PHE A 106 -5.80 8.56 -7.69
N GLY A 107 -4.87 9.51 -7.95
CA GLY A 107 -5.17 10.75 -8.68
C GLY A 107 -5.60 10.49 -10.13
N LEU A 108 -5.03 9.48 -10.81
CA LEU A 108 -5.43 9.07 -12.15
C LEU A 108 -6.87 8.52 -12.16
N ILE A 109 -7.20 7.63 -11.21
CA ILE A 109 -8.56 7.06 -11.08
C ILE A 109 -9.61 8.16 -10.95
N GLN A 110 -9.38 9.14 -10.06
CA GLN A 110 -10.31 10.27 -9.86
C GLN A 110 -10.50 11.10 -11.14
N GLU A 111 -9.44 11.32 -11.91
CA GLU A 111 -9.54 12.06 -13.17
C GLU A 111 -10.26 11.27 -14.27
N LEU A 112 -10.12 9.95 -14.29
CA LEU A 112 -10.85 9.09 -15.23
C LEU A 112 -12.35 9.11 -14.92
N LEU A 113 -12.72 8.97 -13.65
CA LEU A 113 -14.13 9.06 -13.22
C LEU A 113 -14.76 10.42 -13.56
N HIS A 114 -13.99 11.50 -13.37
CA HIS A 114 -14.50 12.84 -13.71
C HIS A 114 -14.74 13.05 -15.20
N LYS A 115 -14.24 12.21 -16.10
CA LYS A 115 -14.52 12.27 -17.53
C LYS A 115 -15.93 11.80 -17.91
N ILE A 116 -16.61 11.06 -17.03
CA ILE A 116 -17.97 10.58 -17.25
C ILE A 116 -18.88 11.81 -17.52
N PRO A 117 -19.67 11.84 -18.59
CA PRO A 117 -20.46 13.01 -18.99
C PRO A 117 -21.67 13.19 -18.04
N THR A 118 -21.45 13.93 -16.97
CA THR A 118 -22.45 14.28 -15.95
C THR A 118 -22.40 15.77 -15.67
N PRO A 119 -23.45 16.39 -15.12
CA PRO A 119 -23.40 17.77 -14.68
C PRO A 119 -22.31 17.95 -13.62
N LYS A 120 -21.35 18.87 -13.88
CA LYS A 120 -20.22 19.11 -12.98
C LYS A 120 -20.55 20.23 -11.99
N LEU A 121 -20.25 19.97 -10.73
CA LEU A 121 -20.43 20.96 -9.67
C LEU A 121 -19.37 22.06 -9.79
N LYS A 122 -19.83 23.32 -9.86
CA LYS A 122 -18.97 24.49 -9.93
C LYS A 122 -18.33 24.79 -8.58
N LYS A 123 -17.16 25.42 -8.61
CA LYS A 123 -16.48 25.93 -7.42
C LYS A 123 -17.34 27.03 -6.77
N ASN A 124 -17.49 26.96 -5.45
CA ASN A 124 -18.20 27.95 -4.66
C ASN A 124 -17.52 28.16 -3.29
N ARG A 125 -18.05 29.07 -2.47
CA ARG A 125 -17.51 29.33 -1.12
C ARG A 125 -17.55 28.09 -0.23
N PHE A 126 -18.60 27.29 -0.34
CA PHE A 126 -18.74 26.04 0.43
C PHE A 126 -17.64 25.02 0.10
N THR A 127 -17.35 24.78 -1.19
CA THR A 127 -16.27 23.86 -1.59
C THR A 127 -14.90 24.34 -1.10
N ARG A 128 -14.71 25.66 -0.98
CA ARG A 128 -13.48 26.23 -0.42
C ARG A 128 -13.36 26.01 1.07
N ILE A 129 -14.44 26.16 1.83
CA ILE A 129 -14.47 25.86 3.26
C ILE A 129 -14.23 24.36 3.47
N LEU A 130 -14.89 23.51 2.70
CA LEU A 130 -14.72 22.07 2.78
C LEU A 130 -13.26 21.62 2.50
N SER A 131 -12.48 22.37 1.70
CA SER A 131 -11.07 22.05 1.44
C SER A 131 -10.17 22.17 2.68
N TYR A 132 -10.62 22.85 3.74
CA TYR A 132 -9.89 22.89 5.00
C TYR A 132 -10.07 21.61 5.83
N PHE A 133 -11.08 20.78 5.52
CA PHE A 133 -11.32 19.54 6.27
C PHE A 133 -10.13 18.59 6.24
N LYS A 134 -9.34 18.58 5.17
CA LYS A 134 -8.09 17.77 5.09
C LYS A 134 -7.03 18.15 6.16
N TYR A 135 -7.06 19.39 6.69
CA TYR A 135 -6.19 19.78 7.81
C TYR A 135 -6.61 19.05 9.08
N VAL A 136 -7.93 18.94 9.32
CA VAL A 136 -8.48 18.17 10.43
C VAL A 136 -8.11 16.69 10.26
N VAL A 137 -8.25 16.14 9.04
CA VAL A 137 -7.86 14.76 8.75
C VAL A 137 -6.37 14.54 9.02
N LEU A 138 -5.50 15.45 8.59
CA LEU A 138 -4.06 15.35 8.83
C LEU A 138 -3.73 15.40 10.31
N VAL A 139 -4.22 16.40 11.04
CA VAL A 139 -3.86 16.60 12.44
C VAL A 139 -4.47 15.49 13.32
N PHE A 140 -5.74 15.19 13.13
CA PHE A 140 -6.45 14.26 14.01
C PHE A 140 -6.17 12.80 13.67
N PHE A 141 -6.41 12.38 12.41
CA PHE A 141 -6.33 10.97 12.02
C PHE A 141 -4.91 10.48 11.69
N VAL A 142 -3.99 11.38 11.31
CA VAL A 142 -2.62 10.98 10.98
C VAL A 142 -1.67 11.15 12.16
N PHE A 143 -1.88 12.15 13.02
CA PHE A 143 -0.99 12.41 14.16
C PHE A 143 -1.63 12.11 15.51
N ILE A 144 -2.74 12.77 15.90
CA ILE A 144 -3.27 12.68 17.26
C ILE A 144 -3.70 11.25 17.59
N VAL A 145 -4.57 10.65 16.78
CA VAL A 145 -5.12 9.31 17.09
C VAL A 145 -4.02 8.24 17.10
N PRO A 146 -3.13 8.10 16.09
CA PRO A 146 -2.05 7.13 16.15
C PRO A 146 -1.15 7.31 17.38
N LEU A 147 -0.76 8.54 17.73
CA LEU A 147 0.06 8.82 18.92
C LEU A 147 -0.66 8.51 20.23
N ALA A 148 -1.95 8.84 20.35
CA ALA A 148 -2.74 8.57 21.55
C ALA A 148 -2.93 7.06 21.79
N TYR A 149 -3.09 6.27 20.73
CA TYR A 149 -3.17 4.81 20.83
C TYR A 149 -1.78 4.17 21.00
N ALA A 150 -0.74 4.78 20.48
CA ALA A 150 0.63 4.35 20.70
C ALA A 150 1.01 4.35 22.20
N THR A 151 0.55 5.33 22.98
CA THR A 151 0.78 5.38 24.44
C THR A 151 0.11 4.22 25.19
N ARG A 152 -0.85 3.55 24.58
CA ARG A 152 -1.56 2.38 25.11
C ARG A 152 -1.07 1.06 24.53
N ASN A 153 0.10 1.05 23.90
CA ASN A 153 0.69 -0.09 23.17
C ASN A 153 -0.23 -0.70 22.09
N PHE A 154 -1.18 0.09 21.57
CA PHE A 154 -2.12 -0.35 20.56
C PHE A 154 -1.85 0.40 19.22
N PRO A 155 -1.12 -0.19 18.26
CA PRO A 155 -0.81 0.47 17.01
C PRO A 155 -2.06 0.67 16.14
N LEU A 156 -2.50 1.93 15.98
CA LEU A 156 -3.68 2.27 15.21
C LEU A 156 -3.38 3.28 14.10
N PRO A 157 -3.17 2.85 12.84
CA PRO A 157 -3.06 3.75 11.69
C PRO A 157 -4.44 4.27 11.28
N ALA A 158 -4.97 5.23 12.04
CA ALA A 158 -6.38 5.62 12.01
C ALA A 158 -6.89 6.09 10.64
N PHE A 159 -6.11 6.89 9.90
CA PHE A 159 -6.52 7.31 8.56
C PHE A 159 -6.62 6.11 7.60
N CYS A 160 -5.65 5.20 7.61
CA CYS A 160 -5.67 4.00 6.77
C CYS A 160 -6.81 3.06 7.17
N LYS A 161 -7.05 2.90 8.49
CA LYS A 161 -8.07 1.99 9.02
C LYS A 161 -9.51 2.48 8.78
N TYR A 162 -9.76 3.80 8.86
CA TYR A 162 -11.13 4.32 8.87
C TYR A 162 -11.54 5.12 7.62
N ILE A 163 -10.62 5.77 6.91
CA ILE A 163 -10.96 6.77 5.89
C ILE A 163 -10.38 6.44 4.50
N CYS A 164 -9.19 5.83 4.40
CA CYS A 164 -8.43 5.74 3.16
C CYS A 164 -9.14 4.92 2.06
N PRO A 165 -9.62 5.55 0.96
CA PRO A 165 -10.29 4.83 -0.12
C PRO A 165 -9.32 4.01 -0.99
N ALA A 166 -8.05 4.42 -1.09
CA ALA A 166 -7.04 3.64 -1.79
C ALA A 166 -6.78 2.31 -1.07
N GLY A 167 -6.73 2.32 0.28
CA GLY A 167 -6.60 1.09 1.07
C GLY A 167 -7.76 0.12 0.88
N THR A 168 -8.97 0.63 0.68
CA THR A 168 -10.14 -0.22 0.40
C THR A 168 -10.14 -0.71 -1.05
N LEU A 169 -9.90 0.16 -2.03
CA LEU A 169 -9.97 -0.17 -3.45
C LEU A 169 -8.78 -1.05 -3.89
N GLU A 170 -7.57 -0.61 -3.59
CA GLU A 170 -6.34 -1.27 -4.07
C GLU A 170 -5.96 -2.46 -3.19
N GLY A 171 -6.12 -2.33 -1.86
CA GLY A 171 -5.81 -3.36 -0.90
C GLY A 171 -6.95 -4.37 -0.74
N ALA A 172 -8.03 -3.99 -0.05
CA ALA A 172 -9.09 -4.94 0.31
C ALA A 172 -9.80 -5.53 -0.91
N VAL A 173 -10.31 -4.70 -1.84
CA VAL A 173 -10.98 -5.21 -3.05
C VAL A 173 -10.00 -5.97 -3.94
N GLY A 174 -8.74 -5.49 -4.06
CA GLY A 174 -7.69 -6.17 -4.82
C GLY A 174 -7.38 -7.57 -4.31
N LEU A 175 -7.32 -7.78 -3.00
CA LEU A 175 -7.09 -9.09 -2.38
C LEU A 175 -8.33 -9.99 -2.46
N LEU A 176 -9.49 -9.46 -2.13
CA LEU A 176 -10.75 -10.21 -2.12
C LEU A 176 -11.26 -10.60 -3.51
N SER A 177 -10.69 -10.02 -4.58
CA SER A 177 -11.01 -10.42 -5.95
C SER A 177 -10.43 -11.78 -6.35
N ASN A 178 -9.52 -12.35 -5.56
CA ASN A 178 -8.92 -13.66 -5.80
C ASN A 178 -9.67 -14.75 -5.00
N SER A 179 -9.98 -15.88 -5.65
CA SER A 179 -10.67 -17.00 -5.04
C SER A 179 -9.89 -17.65 -3.88
N VAL A 180 -8.57 -17.59 -3.90
CA VAL A 180 -7.70 -18.07 -2.79
C VAL A 180 -8.04 -17.35 -1.47
N ASN A 181 -8.53 -16.13 -1.54
CA ASN A 181 -8.86 -15.30 -0.38
C ASN A 181 -10.38 -15.31 -0.06
N GLU A 182 -11.15 -16.26 -0.57
CA GLU A 182 -12.62 -16.32 -0.38
C GLU A 182 -13.02 -16.46 1.10
N SER A 183 -12.22 -17.18 1.90
CA SER A 183 -12.42 -17.33 3.34
C SER A 183 -12.48 -15.99 4.09
N TYR A 184 -11.72 -14.99 3.63
CA TYR A 184 -11.77 -13.64 4.22
C TYR A 184 -13.08 -12.89 3.97
N LEU A 185 -13.86 -13.27 2.95
CA LEU A 185 -15.17 -12.66 2.70
C LEU A 185 -16.15 -12.93 3.86
N ARG A 186 -16.04 -14.09 4.51
CA ARG A 186 -16.89 -14.46 5.66
C ARG A 186 -16.54 -13.66 6.92
N MET A 187 -15.33 -13.09 6.99
CA MET A 187 -14.81 -12.34 8.13
C MET A 187 -15.02 -10.82 8.01
N LEU A 188 -15.68 -10.34 6.94
CA LEU A 188 -15.90 -8.92 6.71
C LEU A 188 -16.89 -8.34 7.72
N GLY A 189 -16.39 -7.65 8.73
CA GLY A 189 -17.19 -7.01 9.75
C GLY A 189 -17.72 -5.61 9.36
N PRO A 190 -18.45 -4.93 10.27
CA PRO A 190 -19.07 -3.61 10.06
C PRO A 190 -18.07 -2.54 9.60
N LEU A 191 -16.82 -2.62 10.04
CA LEU A 191 -15.76 -1.69 9.63
C LEU A 191 -15.47 -1.74 8.13
N PHE A 192 -15.48 -2.94 7.54
CA PHE A 192 -15.31 -3.08 6.09
C PHE A 192 -16.48 -2.44 5.34
N THR A 193 -17.72 -2.72 5.77
CA THR A 193 -18.94 -2.12 5.18
C THR A 193 -18.88 -0.61 5.21
N TRP A 194 -18.49 -0.02 6.35
CA TRP A 194 -18.26 1.43 6.49
C TRP A 194 -17.24 1.95 5.47
N LYS A 195 -16.06 1.33 5.41
CA LYS A 195 -14.98 1.74 4.49
C LYS A 195 -15.38 1.59 3.03
N PHE A 196 -16.08 0.52 2.69
CA PHE A 196 -16.58 0.28 1.35
C PHE A 196 -17.61 1.33 0.93
N ALA A 197 -18.56 1.66 1.80
CA ALA A 197 -19.54 2.71 1.59
C ALA A 197 -18.88 4.08 1.40
N LEU A 198 -17.86 4.41 2.21
CA LEU A 198 -17.07 5.62 2.06
C LEU A 198 -16.33 5.66 0.72
N MET A 199 -15.67 4.56 0.34
CA MET A 199 -14.96 4.45 -0.92
C MET A 199 -15.91 4.71 -2.11
N VAL A 200 -17.05 4.02 -2.13
CA VAL A 200 -18.06 4.21 -3.19
C VAL A 200 -18.55 5.65 -3.22
N SER A 201 -18.86 6.24 -2.06
CA SER A 201 -19.28 7.64 -1.96
C SER A 201 -18.22 8.59 -2.52
N PHE A 202 -16.94 8.36 -2.26
CA PHE A 202 -15.85 9.18 -2.80
C PHE A 202 -15.68 8.99 -4.30
N LEU A 203 -15.80 7.77 -4.82
CA LEU A 203 -15.73 7.51 -6.27
C LEU A 203 -16.90 8.17 -7.00
N VAL A 204 -18.12 8.09 -6.46
CA VAL A 204 -19.30 8.79 -6.99
C VAL A 204 -19.10 10.31 -6.95
N ALA A 205 -18.63 10.85 -5.83
CA ALA A 205 -18.34 12.28 -5.70
C ALA A 205 -17.27 12.77 -6.71
N CYS A 206 -16.29 11.92 -7.08
CA CYS A 206 -15.30 12.23 -8.10
C CYS A 206 -15.90 12.37 -9.51
N VAL A 207 -17.04 11.75 -9.78
CA VAL A 207 -17.77 11.93 -11.06
C VAL A 207 -18.25 13.38 -11.20
N PHE A 208 -18.73 13.98 -10.11
CA PHE A 208 -19.30 15.35 -10.10
C PHE A 208 -18.26 16.43 -9.81
N ILE A 209 -17.29 16.16 -8.91
CA ILE A 209 -16.27 17.12 -8.47
C ILE A 209 -14.88 16.62 -8.85
N PHE A 210 -14.13 17.47 -9.58
CA PHE A 210 -12.76 17.13 -9.98
C PHE A 210 -11.87 16.84 -8.76
N ARG A 211 -11.33 15.64 -8.72
CA ARG A 211 -10.41 15.16 -7.66
C ARG A 211 -10.97 15.39 -6.24
N PHE A 212 -12.21 14.98 -6.01
CA PHE A 212 -12.93 15.18 -4.73
C PHE A 212 -12.07 14.80 -3.52
N PHE A 213 -11.58 13.57 -3.47
CA PHE A 213 -10.79 13.10 -2.33
C PHE A 213 -9.49 13.91 -2.15
N CYS A 214 -8.73 14.14 -3.23
CA CYS A 214 -7.49 14.92 -3.19
C CYS A 214 -7.71 16.37 -2.74
N ARG A 215 -8.89 16.91 -2.99
CA ARG A 215 -9.23 18.29 -2.69
C ARG A 215 -9.69 18.49 -1.26
N PHE A 216 -10.43 17.55 -0.68
CA PHE A 216 -11.10 17.73 0.60
C PHE A 216 -10.56 16.86 1.74
N LEU A 217 -9.97 15.69 1.44
CA LEU A 217 -9.63 14.70 2.47
C LEU A 217 -8.16 14.26 2.47
N CYS A 218 -7.45 14.31 1.33
CA CYS A 218 -6.13 13.71 1.22
C CYS A 218 -5.06 14.44 2.05
N PRO A 219 -4.55 13.84 3.15
CA PRO A 219 -3.52 14.48 3.97
C PRO A 219 -2.15 14.48 3.28
N LEU A 220 -1.81 13.46 2.47
CA LEU A 220 -0.57 13.42 1.71
C LEU A 220 -0.49 14.58 0.70
N GLY A 221 -1.63 14.88 0.03
CA GLY A 221 -1.70 16.03 -0.85
C GLY A 221 -1.52 17.36 -0.12
N LEU A 222 -1.95 17.45 1.14
CA LEU A 222 -1.71 18.64 1.97
C LEU A 222 -0.23 18.77 2.34
N ILE A 223 0.40 17.68 2.81
CA ILE A 223 1.85 17.67 3.14
C ILE A 223 2.65 18.19 1.95
N TYR A 224 2.49 17.62 0.77
CA TYR A 224 3.19 18.09 -0.43
C TYR A 224 2.80 19.51 -0.85
N GLY A 225 1.58 19.95 -0.54
CA GLY A 225 1.10 21.29 -0.81
C GLY A 225 1.90 22.38 -0.09
N PHE A 226 2.34 22.14 1.13
CA PHE A 226 3.17 23.07 1.89
C PHE A 226 4.50 23.37 1.17
N PHE A 227 5.02 22.40 0.42
CA PHE A 227 6.27 22.54 -0.32
C PHE A 227 6.12 23.21 -1.69
N ASN A 228 4.89 23.43 -2.21
CA ASN A 228 4.68 23.96 -3.57
C ASN A 228 5.47 25.26 -3.87
N LYS A 229 5.62 26.14 -2.87
CA LYS A 229 6.36 27.39 -3.03
C LYS A 229 7.85 27.15 -3.26
N ILE A 230 8.45 26.24 -2.50
CA ILE A 230 9.89 25.96 -2.46
C ILE A 230 10.31 24.80 -3.36
N ALA A 231 9.37 23.95 -3.78
CA ALA A 231 9.66 22.81 -4.65
C ALA A 231 10.41 23.20 -5.91
N LEU A 232 11.39 22.36 -6.31
CA LEU A 232 12.20 22.58 -7.50
C LEU A 232 11.39 22.45 -8.78
N VAL A 233 10.47 21.47 -8.82
CA VAL A 233 9.57 21.23 -9.96
C VAL A 233 8.20 21.81 -9.68
N GLY A 234 7.60 22.46 -10.67
CA GLY A 234 6.27 23.04 -10.53
C GLY A 234 6.03 24.17 -11.52
N VAL A 235 4.90 24.86 -11.37
CA VAL A 235 4.57 26.06 -12.16
C VAL A 235 4.94 27.32 -11.39
N LYS A 236 5.40 28.33 -12.10
CA LYS A 236 5.68 29.67 -11.55
C LYS A 236 4.95 30.74 -12.34
N LEU A 237 4.62 31.82 -11.66
CA LEU A 237 4.06 33.04 -12.24
C LEU A 237 5.13 34.13 -12.27
N ASP A 238 5.35 34.69 -13.44
CA ASP A 238 6.13 35.91 -13.59
C ASP A 238 5.21 37.12 -13.39
N LYS A 239 5.38 37.79 -12.25
CA LYS A 239 4.54 38.93 -11.90
C LYS A 239 4.73 40.14 -12.84
N LYS A 240 5.90 40.25 -13.52
CA LYS A 240 6.19 41.36 -14.42
C LYS A 240 5.33 41.29 -15.69
N ASN A 241 5.09 40.08 -16.19
CA ASN A 241 4.32 39.81 -17.39
C ASN A 241 2.83 39.49 -17.11
N CYS A 242 2.45 39.45 -15.84
CA CYS A 242 1.08 39.14 -15.43
C CYS A 242 0.18 40.39 -15.46
N THR A 243 -0.94 40.30 -16.15
CA THR A 243 -1.98 41.35 -16.23
C THR A 243 -3.12 41.16 -15.23
N ASP A 244 -2.99 40.25 -14.28
CA ASP A 244 -3.98 39.87 -13.26
C ASP A 244 -5.40 39.58 -13.81
N CYS A 245 -5.52 39.13 -15.06
CA CYS A 245 -6.78 38.84 -15.73
C CYS A 245 -7.60 37.68 -15.12
N GLY A 246 -7.05 36.90 -14.19
CA GLY A 246 -7.71 35.82 -13.46
C GLY A 246 -8.06 34.57 -14.29
N ILE A 247 -7.74 34.49 -15.59
CA ILE A 247 -8.08 33.38 -16.48
C ILE A 247 -7.53 32.06 -15.93
N CYS A 248 -6.28 32.04 -15.43
CA CYS A 248 -5.63 30.87 -14.87
C CYS A 248 -6.34 30.31 -13.63
N ILE A 249 -6.92 31.15 -12.78
CA ILE A 249 -7.68 30.79 -11.59
C ILE A 249 -9.06 30.24 -12.00
N ASN A 250 -9.75 30.93 -12.91
CA ASN A 250 -11.07 30.52 -13.36
C ASN A 250 -11.06 29.19 -14.12
N LYS A 251 -10.06 28.97 -14.97
CA LYS A 251 -9.90 27.75 -15.77
C LYS A 251 -9.37 26.57 -14.96
N CYS A 252 -8.71 26.80 -13.82
CA CYS A 252 -8.20 25.75 -12.97
C CYS A 252 -9.34 24.88 -12.42
N LYS A 253 -9.22 23.56 -12.56
CA LYS A 253 -10.20 22.60 -12.01
C LYS A 253 -10.05 22.42 -10.50
N MET A 254 -8.87 22.72 -9.94
CA MET A 254 -8.64 22.80 -8.49
C MET A 254 -9.06 24.20 -7.99
N ASP A 255 -9.31 24.34 -6.68
CA ASP A 255 -9.72 25.62 -6.08
C ASP A 255 -8.51 26.41 -5.59
N ILE A 256 -7.68 26.87 -6.52
CA ILE A 256 -6.48 27.66 -6.22
C ILE A 256 -6.82 29.14 -6.01
N ARG A 257 -6.03 29.82 -5.17
CA ARG A 257 -6.09 31.28 -4.98
C ARG A 257 -5.11 32.02 -5.89
N HIS A 258 -3.98 31.38 -6.17
CA HIS A 258 -2.94 31.86 -7.08
C HIS A 258 -2.18 30.68 -7.68
N VAL A 259 -1.46 30.90 -8.75
CA VAL A 259 -0.63 29.87 -9.38
C VAL A 259 0.46 29.42 -8.38
N GLY A 260 0.61 28.11 -8.18
CA GLY A 260 1.55 27.55 -7.21
C GLY A 260 1.05 27.52 -5.76
N ASP A 261 -0.26 27.80 -5.52
CA ASP A 261 -0.92 27.66 -4.22
C ASP A 261 -0.76 26.23 -3.63
N VAL A 262 -1.03 26.10 -2.34
CA VAL A 262 -1.09 24.78 -1.63
C VAL A 262 -2.03 23.81 -2.36
N GLU A 263 -3.12 24.29 -2.97
CA GLU A 263 -4.05 23.46 -3.74
C GLU A 263 -3.58 23.15 -5.17
N CYS A 264 -2.54 23.78 -5.66
CA CYS A 264 -2.06 23.60 -7.02
C CYS A 264 -1.36 22.23 -7.18
N ILE A 265 -1.89 21.38 -8.08
CA ILE A 265 -1.29 20.07 -8.42
C ILE A 265 -0.23 20.17 -9.52
N ASN A 266 0.19 21.37 -9.86
CA ASN A 266 1.21 21.65 -10.87
C ASN A 266 0.97 20.94 -12.23
N CYS A 267 -0.30 20.84 -12.67
CA CYS A 267 -0.66 20.11 -13.90
C CYS A 267 -0.27 20.82 -15.20
N GLY A 268 0.00 22.12 -15.15
CA GLY A 268 0.41 22.92 -16.32
C GLY A 268 -0.74 23.45 -17.19
N GLU A 269 -2.00 23.10 -16.95
CA GLU A 269 -3.14 23.54 -17.78
C GLU A 269 -3.29 25.08 -17.85
N CYS A 270 -2.79 25.80 -16.85
CA CYS A 270 -2.80 27.26 -16.82
C CYS A 270 -1.72 27.88 -17.72
N ILE A 271 -0.64 27.17 -18.05
CA ILE A 271 0.44 27.65 -18.94
C ILE A 271 -0.14 27.92 -20.33
N ASP A 272 -0.83 26.93 -20.90
CA ASP A 272 -1.46 27.02 -22.23
C ASP A 272 -2.61 28.03 -22.29
N SER A 273 -3.07 28.50 -21.14
CA SER A 273 -4.24 29.41 -21.04
C SER A 273 -3.87 30.85 -20.77
N CYS A 274 -2.58 31.11 -20.50
CA CYS A 274 -2.10 32.45 -20.17
C CYS A 274 -1.86 33.25 -21.45
N PRO A 275 -2.62 34.34 -21.69
CA PRO A 275 -2.49 35.10 -22.94
C PRO A 275 -1.17 35.87 -23.04
N THR A 276 -0.57 36.22 -21.91
CA THR A 276 0.70 36.96 -21.86
C THR A 276 1.95 36.03 -21.68
N GLY A 277 1.74 34.69 -21.61
CA GLY A 277 2.84 33.78 -21.34
C GLY A 277 3.51 33.93 -19.97
N ALA A 278 2.87 34.62 -19.03
CA ALA A 278 3.42 34.88 -17.70
C ALA A 278 3.55 33.63 -16.83
N ILE A 279 2.99 32.48 -17.23
CA ILE A 279 3.07 31.23 -16.47
C ILE A 279 4.00 30.25 -17.19
N SER A 280 4.98 29.72 -16.46
CA SER A 280 5.96 28.77 -17.01
C SER A 280 6.31 27.68 -15.98
N TRP A 281 6.97 26.61 -16.43
CA TRP A 281 7.55 25.60 -15.54
C TRP A 281 8.74 26.19 -14.76
N LYS A 282 8.85 25.84 -13.46
CA LYS A 282 10.07 26.07 -12.71
C LYS A 282 11.21 25.28 -13.37
N GLY A 283 12.41 25.86 -13.47
CA GLY A 283 13.55 25.19 -14.13
C GLY A 283 13.57 25.29 -15.67
N SER A 284 12.57 25.91 -16.31
CA SER A 284 12.52 26.05 -17.78
C SER A 284 13.70 26.83 -18.41
N LYS A 285 14.52 27.49 -17.59
CA LYS A 285 15.77 28.13 -18.06
C LYS A 285 16.81 27.12 -18.59
N PHE A 286 16.68 25.82 -18.28
CA PHE A 286 17.51 24.75 -18.85
C PHE A 286 17.08 24.29 -20.23
N VAL A 287 15.87 24.62 -20.66
CA VAL A 287 15.46 24.44 -22.06
C VAL A 287 15.91 25.70 -22.79
N ILE A 288 16.96 25.55 -23.61
CA ILE A 288 17.44 26.62 -24.49
C ILE A 288 16.25 27.08 -25.32
N ASN A 289 15.80 28.28 -25.05
CA ASN A 289 14.67 28.88 -25.75
C ASN A 289 15.15 29.21 -27.17
N THR A 290 14.77 28.38 -28.13
CA THR A 290 15.10 28.59 -29.56
C THR A 290 14.25 29.70 -30.18
N ASP A 291 13.29 30.25 -29.43
CA ASP A 291 12.23 31.13 -29.96
C ASP A 291 12.34 32.60 -29.48
N ALA A 292 13.52 33.06 -29.07
CA ALA A 292 13.69 34.47 -28.82
C ALA A 292 13.55 35.25 -30.15
N PRO A 293 12.70 36.27 -30.23
CA PRO A 293 12.55 37.02 -31.47
C PRO A 293 13.89 37.62 -31.89
N LEU A 294 14.19 37.53 -33.19
CA LEU A 294 15.32 38.26 -33.77
C LEU A 294 15.01 39.75 -33.76
N SER A 295 16.05 40.57 -33.57
CA SER A 295 15.93 41.98 -33.82
C SER A 295 15.46 42.21 -35.27
N ALA A 296 14.64 43.26 -35.50
CA ALA A 296 14.09 43.54 -36.81
C ALA A 296 15.15 43.76 -37.89
N ASP A 297 16.40 44.04 -37.49
CA ASP A 297 17.51 44.40 -38.34
C ASP A 297 18.54 43.27 -38.54
N ALA A 298 18.17 41.98 -38.27
CA ALA A 298 19.09 40.87 -38.44
C ALA A 298 19.31 40.51 -39.90
N ASP A 299 20.60 40.39 -40.32
CA ASP A 299 21.03 40.04 -41.66
C ASP A 299 20.59 38.62 -42.05
N GLU A 300 20.47 38.32 -43.34
CA GLU A 300 20.07 37.00 -43.87
C GLU A 300 21.06 35.89 -43.47
N GLU A 301 22.34 36.24 -43.33
CA GLU A 301 23.40 35.32 -42.90
C GLU A 301 23.25 34.89 -41.42
N GLU A 302 22.88 35.82 -40.56
CA GLU A 302 22.60 35.57 -39.16
C GLU A 302 21.33 34.71 -38.97
N LYS A 303 20.30 34.90 -39.81
CA LYS A 303 19.11 34.05 -39.89
C LYS A 303 19.47 32.64 -40.28
N HIS A 304 20.30 32.46 -41.32
CA HIS A 304 20.72 31.14 -41.80
C HIS A 304 21.56 30.38 -40.79
N GLN A 305 22.53 31.03 -40.14
CA GLN A 305 23.35 30.42 -39.09
C GLN A 305 22.51 29.99 -37.89
N ARG A 306 21.51 30.77 -37.53
CA ARG A 306 20.58 30.47 -36.44
C ARG A 306 19.66 29.30 -36.79
N ASP A 307 19.14 29.22 -37.97
CA ASP A 307 18.30 28.11 -38.44
C ASP A 307 19.08 26.79 -38.48
N GLU A 308 20.34 26.82 -38.92
CA GLU A 308 21.21 25.66 -38.88
C GLU A 308 21.51 25.21 -37.45
N LYS A 309 21.81 26.15 -36.54
CA LYS A 309 22.00 25.88 -35.11
C LYS A 309 20.73 25.28 -34.48
N ASN A 310 19.58 25.85 -34.79
CA ASN A 310 18.28 25.36 -34.32
C ASN A 310 17.98 23.95 -34.85
N ARG A 311 18.33 23.67 -36.11
CA ARG A 311 18.19 22.34 -36.74
C ARG A 311 19.08 21.29 -36.07
N LYS A 312 20.34 21.64 -35.73
CA LYS A 312 21.27 20.77 -34.98
C LYS A 312 20.76 20.51 -33.55
N ILE A 313 20.28 21.55 -32.84
CA ILE A 313 19.68 21.45 -31.50
C ILE A 313 18.41 20.58 -31.54
N SER A 314 17.53 20.77 -32.53
CA SER A 314 16.31 20.01 -32.71
C SER A 314 16.60 18.52 -32.95
N LYS A 315 17.58 18.18 -33.80
CA LYS A 315 18.02 16.78 -34.00
C LYS A 315 18.56 16.16 -32.72
N ARG A 316 19.45 16.86 -31.99
CA ARG A 316 19.97 16.41 -30.68
C ARG A 316 18.87 16.19 -29.67
N ASN A 317 17.93 17.12 -29.56
CA ASN A 317 16.80 16.99 -28.65
C ASN A 317 15.87 15.83 -29.01
N LYS A 318 15.70 15.49 -30.29
CA LYS A 318 14.95 14.29 -30.73
C LYS A 318 15.65 13.01 -30.29
N ILE A 319 16.98 12.94 -30.45
CA ILE A 319 17.79 11.79 -30.04
C ILE A 319 17.73 11.64 -28.50
N ILE A 320 17.94 12.71 -27.75
CA ILE A 320 17.84 12.69 -26.28
C ILE A 320 16.46 12.23 -25.81
N LYS A 321 15.39 12.73 -26.45
CA LYS A 321 14.02 12.29 -26.13
C LYS A 321 13.80 10.80 -26.42
N ALA A 322 14.36 10.29 -27.52
CA ALA A 322 14.28 8.87 -27.86
C ALA A 322 15.05 8.00 -26.84
N ILE A 323 16.27 8.39 -26.48
CA ILE A 323 17.07 7.69 -25.46
C ILE A 323 16.34 7.67 -24.11
N VAL A 324 15.83 8.82 -23.65
CA VAL A 324 15.07 8.91 -22.42
C VAL A 324 13.80 8.03 -22.45
N ALA A 325 13.10 8.00 -23.58
CA ALA A 325 11.92 7.14 -23.74
C ALA A 325 12.28 5.64 -23.67
N ILE A 326 13.40 5.24 -24.27
CA ILE A 326 13.91 3.86 -24.22
C ILE A 326 14.31 3.49 -22.80
N LEU A 327 15.05 4.35 -22.09
CA LEU A 327 15.43 4.12 -20.69
C LEU A 327 14.21 4.00 -19.76
N ILE A 328 13.21 4.83 -19.97
CA ILE A 328 11.94 4.77 -19.23
C ILE A 328 11.21 3.45 -19.51
N ALA A 329 11.13 3.03 -20.76
CA ALA A 329 10.52 1.75 -21.15
C ALA A 329 11.30 0.55 -20.56
N ALA A 330 12.63 0.60 -20.62
CA ALA A 330 13.50 -0.43 -20.03
C ALA A 330 13.32 -0.53 -18.51
N LEU A 331 13.20 0.58 -17.80
CA LEU A 331 12.95 0.59 -16.36
C LEU A 331 11.61 -0.09 -16.01
N LEU A 332 10.56 0.17 -16.78
CA LEU A 332 9.27 -0.49 -16.54
C LEU A 332 9.36 -2.00 -16.86
N ALA A 333 10.00 -2.36 -17.98
CA ALA A 333 10.18 -3.75 -18.35
C ALA A 333 11.00 -4.51 -17.30
N SER A 334 12.11 -3.93 -16.83
CA SER A 334 12.93 -4.54 -15.78
C SER A 334 12.17 -4.69 -14.44
N ALA A 335 11.36 -3.70 -14.06
CA ALA A 335 10.53 -3.81 -12.88
C ALA A 335 9.47 -4.91 -13.04
N LEU A 336 8.79 -4.99 -14.18
CA LEU A 336 7.82 -6.04 -14.45
C LEU A 336 8.48 -7.44 -14.44
N ILE A 337 9.66 -7.58 -15.05
CA ILE A 337 10.39 -8.85 -15.04
C ILE A 337 10.82 -9.20 -13.61
N TYR A 338 11.42 -8.26 -12.88
CA TYR A 338 11.91 -8.48 -11.53
C TYR A 338 10.78 -8.97 -10.60
N TYR A 339 9.69 -8.23 -10.50
CA TYR A 339 8.60 -8.56 -9.56
C TYR A 339 7.78 -9.80 -9.93
N ASN A 340 7.74 -10.21 -11.20
CA ASN A 340 6.91 -11.34 -11.62
C ASN A 340 7.70 -12.62 -11.92
N PHE A 341 9.01 -12.53 -12.17
CA PHE A 341 9.82 -13.68 -12.59
C PHE A 341 11.08 -13.90 -11.73
N ILE A 342 11.72 -12.86 -11.22
CA ILE A 342 12.99 -12.98 -10.48
C ILE A 342 12.74 -13.04 -8.98
N ASP A 343 12.04 -12.07 -8.41
CA ASP A 343 11.82 -11.96 -6.95
C ASP A 343 10.86 -13.05 -6.41
N GLY A 344 10.17 -13.79 -7.28
CA GLY A 344 9.38 -14.96 -6.93
C GLY A 344 10.17 -16.27 -6.91
N THR A 345 11.46 -16.24 -7.24
CA THR A 345 12.36 -17.41 -7.28
C THR A 345 13.47 -17.36 -6.24
N SER A 346 13.61 -16.29 -5.49
CA SER A 346 14.59 -16.18 -4.42
C SER A 346 13.99 -16.59 -3.09
N GLU A 347 14.52 -17.67 -2.63
CA GLU A 347 14.45 -18.38 -1.35
C GLU A 347 13.65 -19.68 -1.39
N THR A 348 14.12 -20.62 -2.20
CA THR A 348 14.34 -21.96 -1.65
C THR A 348 15.58 -21.82 -0.78
N PRO A 349 15.54 -22.08 0.53
CA PRO A 349 16.77 -22.32 1.27
C PRO A 349 17.49 -23.45 0.57
N ASP A 350 18.79 -23.26 0.30
CA ASP A 350 19.67 -24.32 -0.17
C ASP A 350 19.43 -25.54 0.71
N THR A 351 18.92 -26.59 0.11
CA THR A 351 19.02 -27.92 0.66
C THR A 351 20.51 -28.21 0.78
N PRO A 352 21.02 -28.58 1.97
CA PRO A 352 22.34 -29.15 2.05
C PRO A 352 22.36 -30.38 1.15
N ASP A 353 23.45 -30.52 0.39
CA ASP A 353 23.71 -31.61 -0.52
C ASP A 353 23.32 -32.94 0.12
N GLU A 354 22.46 -33.70 -0.57
CA GLU A 354 22.21 -35.11 -0.29
C GLU A 354 23.53 -35.89 -0.45
N GLU A 355 24.15 -36.18 0.65
CA GLU A 355 25.07 -37.32 0.69
C GLU A 355 24.24 -38.60 0.60
N THR A 356 24.40 -39.28 -0.52
CA THR A 356 23.86 -40.57 -0.84
C THR A 356 24.36 -41.60 0.17
N GLU A 357 23.53 -41.99 1.11
CA GLU A 357 23.71 -43.30 1.79
C GLU A 357 22.46 -44.17 1.52
N THR A 358 22.74 -45.19 0.75
CA THR A 358 21.89 -46.36 0.51
C THR A 358 21.87 -47.19 1.77
N GLU A 359 20.69 -47.39 2.40
CA GLU A 359 20.38 -48.70 2.98
C GLU A 359 18.88 -48.89 3.27
N THR A 360 18.44 -50.01 2.86
CA THR A 360 17.23 -50.79 2.95
C THR A 360 16.52 -50.82 4.29
N GLY A 361 15.16 -50.71 4.25
CA GLY A 361 14.29 -51.12 5.35
C GLY A 361 12.93 -50.44 5.34
N ALA A 362 11.90 -51.11 4.85
CA ALA A 362 10.55 -50.62 4.68
C ALA A 362 9.83 -50.22 5.99
N THR A 363 9.48 -48.99 6.07
CA THR A 363 8.21 -48.39 6.57
C THR A 363 8.14 -47.05 5.90
N GLU A 364 7.06 -46.80 5.15
CA GLU A 364 6.84 -45.46 4.49
C GLU A 364 6.80 -44.39 5.58
N LYS A 365 7.92 -43.74 5.83
CA LYS A 365 7.97 -42.56 6.69
C LYS A 365 7.29 -41.43 5.96
N VAL A 366 6.21 -40.94 6.55
CA VAL A 366 5.55 -39.70 6.10
C VAL A 366 6.60 -38.60 6.00
N PRO A 367 6.74 -37.89 4.87
CA PRO A 367 7.77 -36.86 4.70
C PRO A 367 7.57 -35.71 5.69
N VAL A 368 8.66 -35.16 6.21
CA VAL A 368 8.61 -33.98 7.07
C VAL A 368 8.40 -32.75 6.20
N GLY A 369 7.38 -31.94 6.53
CA GLY A 369 7.05 -30.75 5.73
C GLY A 369 5.93 -29.92 6.33
N THR A 370 5.56 -28.84 5.64
CA THR A 370 4.58 -27.86 6.11
C THR A 370 3.20 -27.98 5.43
N GLU A 371 2.99 -29.01 4.63
CA GLU A 371 1.74 -29.28 3.92
C GLU A 371 0.92 -30.35 4.64
N VAL A 372 -0.39 -30.34 4.41
CA VAL A 372 -1.29 -31.37 4.93
C VAL A 372 -0.85 -32.75 4.44
N GLY A 373 -0.79 -33.72 5.35
CA GLY A 373 -0.31 -35.08 5.10
C GLY A 373 1.18 -35.27 5.41
N ASN A 374 1.95 -34.22 5.72
CA ASN A 374 3.34 -34.33 6.12
C ASN A 374 3.48 -34.34 7.65
N THR A 375 4.53 -34.98 8.14
CA THR A 375 4.94 -34.83 9.55
C THR A 375 5.37 -33.39 9.80
N CYS A 376 4.79 -32.75 10.81
CA CYS A 376 5.13 -31.38 11.19
C CYS A 376 6.61 -31.27 11.54
N PRO A 377 7.33 -30.27 11.03
CA PRO A 377 8.70 -30.00 11.44
C PRO A 377 8.82 -29.79 12.95
N ASP A 378 10.03 -29.97 13.50
CA ASP A 378 10.27 -29.70 14.92
C ASP A 378 10.05 -28.21 15.24
N ILE A 379 9.10 -27.93 16.12
CA ILE A 379 8.70 -26.57 16.51
C ILE A 379 8.75 -26.47 18.02
N THR A 380 9.58 -25.55 18.50
CA THR A 380 9.65 -25.18 19.91
C THR A 380 9.26 -23.72 20.07
N LEU A 381 8.23 -23.45 20.87
CA LEU A 381 7.63 -22.13 21.08
C LEU A 381 7.78 -21.72 22.54
N PRO A 382 8.48 -20.64 22.87
CA PRO A 382 8.52 -20.11 24.23
C PRO A 382 7.12 -19.68 24.68
N LEU A 383 6.77 -20.01 25.93
CA LEU A 383 5.50 -19.65 26.52
C LEU A 383 5.53 -18.19 27.02
N VAL A 384 4.40 -17.52 26.91
CA VAL A 384 4.22 -16.15 27.42
C VAL A 384 3.78 -16.17 28.87
N GLY A 385 4.46 -15.39 29.72
CA GLY A 385 4.11 -15.26 31.15
C GLY A 385 4.38 -16.50 32.00
N LYS A 386 5.09 -17.51 31.46
CA LYS A 386 5.52 -18.73 32.17
C LYS A 386 6.92 -19.11 31.75
N ASP A 387 7.70 -19.66 32.68
CA ASP A 387 8.99 -20.27 32.33
C ASP A 387 8.73 -21.56 31.54
N GLY A 388 9.44 -21.75 30.42
CA GLY A 388 9.37 -22.95 29.61
C GLY A 388 8.98 -22.71 28.17
N SER A 389 8.89 -23.79 27.42
CA SER A 389 8.53 -23.82 26.01
C SER A 389 7.56 -24.97 25.72
N PHE A 390 6.76 -24.83 24.68
CA PHE A 390 5.96 -25.90 24.11
C PHE A 390 6.69 -26.47 22.88
N THR A 391 6.82 -27.79 22.80
CA THR A 391 7.41 -28.49 21.67
C THR A 391 6.39 -29.44 21.07
N VAL A 392 6.16 -29.35 19.75
CA VAL A 392 5.15 -30.18 19.06
C VAL A 392 5.45 -31.66 19.20
N GLN A 393 6.72 -32.05 19.07
CA GLN A 393 7.16 -33.45 19.14
C GLN A 393 7.01 -34.07 20.54
N GLU A 394 7.09 -33.25 21.59
CA GLU A 394 6.88 -33.70 22.98
C GLU A 394 5.40 -33.89 23.32
N ASN A 395 4.49 -33.38 22.47
CA ASN A 395 3.05 -33.51 22.64
C ASN A 395 2.46 -34.75 21.92
N SER A 396 3.34 -35.72 21.53
CA SER A 396 2.89 -36.92 20.83
C SER A 396 1.82 -37.69 21.62
N GLY A 397 0.86 -38.27 20.91
CA GLY A 397 -0.31 -38.96 21.49
C GLY A 397 -1.49 -38.02 21.78
N ARG A 398 -1.37 -36.72 21.54
CA ARG A 398 -2.45 -35.75 21.64
C ARG A 398 -2.55 -34.92 20.38
N VAL A 399 -3.77 -34.53 20.01
CA VAL A 399 -3.96 -33.57 18.92
C VAL A 399 -3.40 -32.20 19.32
N THR A 400 -2.60 -31.59 18.46
CA THR A 400 -2.07 -30.25 18.65
C THR A 400 -2.75 -29.28 17.69
N VAL A 401 -3.28 -28.20 18.22
CA VAL A 401 -3.81 -27.08 17.41
C VAL A 401 -2.94 -25.87 17.59
N LEU A 402 -2.19 -25.49 16.56
CA LEU A 402 -1.41 -24.25 16.54
C LEU A 402 -2.23 -23.16 15.87
N ASN A 403 -2.60 -22.12 16.61
CA ASN A 403 -3.27 -20.94 16.07
C ASN A 403 -2.32 -19.74 16.08
N PHE A 404 -2.02 -19.21 14.90
CA PHE A 404 -1.10 -18.07 14.73
C PHE A 404 -1.89 -16.76 14.61
N TRP A 405 -1.60 -15.84 15.51
CA TRP A 405 -2.34 -14.60 15.66
C TRP A 405 -1.43 -13.39 15.99
N TYR A 406 -2.00 -12.19 16.04
CA TYR A 406 -1.33 -11.00 16.58
C TYR A 406 -2.33 -10.01 17.19
N THR A 407 -1.85 -9.18 18.14
CA THR A 407 -2.66 -8.33 19.02
C THR A 407 -3.58 -7.33 18.32
N THR A 408 -3.28 -6.93 17.08
CA THR A 408 -4.11 -5.99 16.29
C THR A 408 -4.95 -6.66 15.21
N CYS A 409 -4.92 -7.97 15.16
CA CYS A 409 -5.70 -8.78 14.23
C CYS A 409 -7.13 -8.95 14.77
N THR A 410 -8.06 -8.12 14.31
CA THR A 410 -9.46 -8.18 14.75
C THR A 410 -10.11 -9.56 14.54
N PRO A 411 -9.95 -10.23 13.38
CA PRO A 411 -10.49 -11.56 13.19
C PRO A 411 -9.83 -12.61 14.10
N CYS A 412 -8.52 -12.51 14.34
CA CYS A 412 -7.85 -13.44 15.25
C CYS A 412 -8.43 -13.34 16.68
N LEU A 413 -8.58 -12.12 17.18
CA LEU A 413 -9.15 -11.90 18.52
C LEU A 413 -10.62 -12.32 18.63
N ALA A 414 -11.35 -12.33 17.52
CA ALA A 414 -12.75 -12.74 17.50
C ALA A 414 -12.94 -14.26 17.58
N GLU A 415 -11.96 -15.05 17.12
CA GLU A 415 -12.03 -16.52 17.14
C GLU A 415 -11.48 -17.15 18.41
N LEU A 416 -10.54 -16.50 19.09
CA LEU A 416 -9.86 -17.05 20.27
C LEU A 416 -10.81 -17.52 21.39
N PRO A 417 -11.95 -16.87 21.69
CA PRO A 417 -12.93 -17.40 22.63
C PRO A 417 -13.47 -18.77 22.24
N HIS A 418 -13.64 -19.06 20.94
CA HIS A 418 -14.09 -20.37 20.46
C HIS A 418 -13.01 -21.44 20.66
N PHE A 419 -11.76 -21.09 20.43
CA PHE A 419 -10.64 -21.99 20.70
C PHE A 419 -10.53 -22.33 22.18
N TYR A 420 -10.76 -21.36 23.05
CA TYR A 420 -10.80 -21.57 24.50
C TYR A 420 -11.94 -22.49 24.93
N GLU A 421 -13.14 -22.34 24.39
CA GLU A 421 -14.25 -23.25 24.65
C GLU A 421 -13.91 -24.69 24.24
N VAL A 422 -13.32 -24.88 23.03
CA VAL A 422 -12.90 -26.18 22.53
C VAL A 422 -11.77 -26.75 23.38
N ALA A 423 -10.81 -25.93 23.82
CA ALA A 423 -9.73 -26.38 24.73
C ALA A 423 -10.26 -26.89 26.07
N LYS A 424 -11.39 -26.34 26.56
CA LYS A 424 -12.06 -26.86 27.76
C LYS A 424 -12.77 -28.17 27.50
N GLU A 425 -13.44 -28.28 26.37
CA GLU A 425 -14.25 -29.44 25.98
C GLU A 425 -13.38 -30.68 25.73
N TYR A 426 -12.20 -30.49 25.10
CA TYR A 426 -11.28 -31.56 24.70
C TYR A 426 -9.98 -31.59 25.54
N LYS A 427 -10.04 -31.14 26.80
CA LYS A 427 -8.88 -30.90 27.68
C LYS A 427 -7.87 -32.05 27.75
N ASP A 428 -8.33 -33.30 27.72
CA ASP A 428 -7.47 -34.47 27.90
C ASP A 428 -6.85 -34.97 26.59
N ASP A 429 -7.45 -34.66 25.45
CA ASP A 429 -7.08 -35.18 24.14
C ASP A 429 -6.43 -34.16 23.21
N VAL A 430 -6.64 -32.86 23.48
CA VAL A 430 -6.21 -31.78 22.60
C VAL A 430 -5.37 -30.74 23.38
N THR A 431 -4.31 -30.29 22.76
CA THR A 431 -3.52 -29.14 23.23
C THR A 431 -3.67 -27.98 22.23
N ILE A 432 -4.26 -26.88 22.68
CA ILE A 432 -4.39 -25.65 21.85
C ILE A 432 -3.32 -24.65 22.26
N VAL A 433 -2.52 -24.21 21.29
CA VAL A 433 -1.44 -23.24 21.45
C VAL A 433 -1.72 -22.01 20.60
N ALA A 434 -2.11 -20.93 21.24
CA ALA A 434 -2.29 -19.63 20.59
C ALA A 434 -0.93 -18.93 20.48
N THR A 435 -0.30 -19.05 19.31
CA THR A 435 1.05 -18.56 19.05
C THR A 435 0.99 -17.14 18.48
N HIS A 436 1.48 -16.18 19.26
CA HIS A 436 1.65 -14.82 18.74
C HIS A 436 2.84 -14.77 17.79
N ILE A 437 2.62 -14.28 16.56
CA ILE A 437 3.69 -14.17 15.57
C ILE A 437 4.73 -13.13 15.99
N PHE A 438 5.98 -13.32 15.53
CA PHE A 438 7.03 -12.34 15.72
C PHE A 438 6.64 -10.99 15.09
N TRP A 439 6.57 -9.96 15.94
CA TRP A 439 6.43 -8.59 15.53
C TRP A 439 7.38 -7.72 16.36
N PRO A 440 8.37 -7.06 15.73
CA PRO A 440 9.29 -6.20 16.46
C PRO A 440 8.53 -5.14 17.25
N ASN A 441 8.78 -5.05 18.55
CA ASN A 441 8.22 -4.04 19.46
C ASN A 441 6.75 -4.23 19.91
N LEU A 442 6.16 -5.41 19.82
CA LEU A 442 4.90 -5.71 20.50
C LEU A 442 5.16 -6.26 21.89
N ASP A 443 4.50 -5.68 22.87
CA ASP A 443 4.45 -6.14 24.26
C ASP A 443 3.24 -7.04 24.42
N ILE A 444 3.44 -8.36 24.20
CA ILE A 444 2.37 -9.34 24.33
C ILE A 444 2.00 -9.57 25.80
N GLU A 445 2.97 -9.51 26.73
CA GLU A 445 2.72 -9.65 28.18
C GLU A 445 1.82 -8.52 28.67
N GLY A 446 2.19 -7.29 28.37
CA GLY A 446 1.35 -6.13 28.71
C GLY A 446 -0.01 -6.14 28.03
N PHE A 447 -0.16 -6.73 26.81
CA PHE A 447 -1.46 -6.93 26.20
C PHE A 447 -2.33 -7.92 26.99
N ILE A 448 -1.78 -9.05 27.40
CA ILE A 448 -2.47 -10.09 28.18
C ILE A 448 -2.87 -9.55 29.55
N GLU A 449 -1.95 -8.88 30.26
CA GLU A 449 -2.21 -8.25 31.56
C GLU A 449 -3.33 -7.21 31.52
N ASN A 450 -3.38 -6.40 30.46
CA ASN A 450 -4.42 -5.37 30.29
C ASN A 450 -5.75 -5.92 29.76
N SER A 451 -5.82 -7.20 29.39
CA SER A 451 -7.04 -7.87 28.90
C SER A 451 -7.85 -8.48 30.03
N SER A 452 -8.06 -7.72 31.11
CA SER A 452 -8.85 -8.16 32.27
C SER A 452 -10.29 -8.51 31.86
N GLY A 453 -10.74 -9.70 32.25
CA GLY A 453 -12.08 -10.23 31.90
C GLY A 453 -12.10 -11.27 30.78
N HIS A 454 -10.94 -11.63 30.25
CA HIS A 454 -10.75 -12.64 29.22
C HIS A 454 -10.02 -13.87 29.84
N PRO A 455 -10.75 -14.89 30.34
CA PRO A 455 -10.13 -16.06 30.98
C PRO A 455 -9.22 -16.86 30.03
N GLU A 456 -9.47 -16.78 28.72
CA GLU A 456 -8.68 -17.42 27.68
C GLU A 456 -7.20 -17.09 27.72
N TRP A 457 -6.81 -15.98 28.36
CA TRP A 457 -5.43 -15.53 28.41
C TRP A 457 -4.64 -16.03 29.63
N ASN A 458 -5.32 -16.35 30.74
CA ASN A 458 -4.64 -16.44 32.05
C ASN A 458 -4.90 -17.72 32.84
N ASP A 459 -5.90 -18.55 32.51
CA ASP A 459 -6.27 -19.73 33.30
C ASP A 459 -5.48 -21.01 32.96
N GLY A 460 -4.69 -20.96 31.89
CA GLY A 460 -3.85 -22.08 31.45
C GLY A 460 -4.60 -23.19 30.72
N THR A 461 -5.87 -23.01 30.38
CA THR A 461 -6.66 -23.92 29.56
C THR A 461 -6.10 -23.99 28.15
N MET A 462 -5.70 -22.85 27.62
CA MET A 462 -5.03 -22.69 26.33
C MET A 462 -3.60 -22.19 26.58
N LEU A 463 -2.63 -22.71 25.87
CA LEU A 463 -1.25 -22.23 25.95
C LEU A 463 -1.09 -20.98 25.10
N ILE A 464 -0.47 -19.96 25.66
CA ILE A 464 -0.07 -18.77 24.91
C ILE A 464 1.41 -18.83 24.67
N ALA A 465 1.82 -18.81 23.41
CA ALA A 465 3.20 -18.91 22.99
C ALA A 465 3.61 -17.76 22.06
N TYR A 466 4.88 -17.67 21.78
CA TYR A 466 5.45 -16.63 20.94
C TYR A 466 6.34 -17.24 19.85
N ASP A 467 6.17 -16.84 18.59
CA ASP A 467 7.05 -17.23 17.47
C ASP A 467 8.32 -16.37 17.48
N ASP A 468 9.31 -16.76 18.29
CA ASP A 468 10.55 -16.02 18.45
C ASP A 468 11.35 -15.98 17.13
N GLY A 469 11.75 -14.77 16.72
CA GLY A 469 12.46 -14.54 15.46
C GLY A 469 11.62 -14.79 14.19
N GLY A 470 10.32 -15.14 14.31
CA GLY A 470 9.44 -15.44 13.19
C GLY A 470 9.80 -16.73 12.47
N VAL A 471 10.25 -17.73 13.20
CA VAL A 471 10.69 -19.02 12.65
C VAL A 471 9.53 -19.76 12.01
N CYS A 472 8.41 -19.91 12.74
CA CYS A 472 7.21 -20.56 12.21
C CYS A 472 6.60 -19.76 11.06
N GLN A 473 6.56 -18.42 11.17
CA GLN A 473 6.05 -17.56 10.11
C GLN A 473 6.82 -17.77 8.79
N LYS A 474 8.13 -17.90 8.84
CA LYS A 474 8.98 -18.18 7.67
C LYS A 474 8.80 -19.62 7.18
N MET A 475 8.84 -20.60 8.09
CA MET A 475 8.73 -22.02 7.80
C MET A 475 7.42 -22.35 7.05
N PHE A 476 6.29 -21.90 7.56
CA PHE A 476 4.97 -22.11 6.95
C PHE A 476 4.59 -21.03 5.90
N LYS A 477 5.52 -20.15 5.53
CA LYS A 477 5.32 -19.06 4.53
C LYS A 477 4.07 -18.25 4.81
N MET A 478 3.78 -17.95 6.08
CA MET A 478 2.56 -17.29 6.51
C MET A 478 2.52 -15.84 6.03
N SER A 479 1.54 -15.49 5.21
CA SER A 479 1.36 -14.14 4.66
C SER A 479 0.06 -13.45 5.10
N ALA A 480 -0.84 -14.20 5.74
CA ALA A 480 -2.13 -13.72 6.20
C ALA A 480 -2.49 -14.39 7.53
N PHE A 481 -3.33 -13.76 8.35
CA PHE A 481 -3.72 -14.23 9.67
C PHE A 481 -5.21 -14.01 9.93
N PRO A 482 -5.82 -14.86 10.79
CA PRO A 482 -5.25 -15.99 11.52
C PRO A 482 -4.87 -17.17 10.63
N ILE A 483 -3.99 -18.03 11.13
CA ILE A 483 -3.69 -19.35 10.56
C ILE A 483 -3.85 -20.38 11.66
N THR A 484 -4.56 -21.48 11.32
CA THR A 484 -4.73 -22.61 12.24
C THR A 484 -4.21 -23.89 11.58
N ILE A 485 -3.34 -24.60 12.28
CA ILE A 485 -2.76 -25.87 11.86
C ILE A 485 -3.21 -26.92 12.87
N VAL A 486 -3.80 -28.01 12.39
CA VAL A 486 -4.20 -29.15 13.21
C VAL A 486 -3.25 -30.31 12.92
N ILE A 487 -2.69 -30.88 13.97
CA ILE A 487 -1.67 -31.93 13.94
C ILE A 487 -2.19 -33.08 14.80
N ASP A 488 -2.19 -34.28 14.26
CA ASP A 488 -2.63 -35.48 15.00
C ASP A 488 -1.64 -35.95 16.07
N GLY A 489 -1.99 -37.02 16.78
CA GLY A 489 -1.14 -37.61 17.83
C GLY A 489 0.15 -38.25 17.32
N GLU A 490 0.26 -38.50 16.02
CA GLU A 490 1.47 -39.02 15.36
C GLU A 490 2.38 -37.91 14.84
N GLY A 491 1.94 -36.65 14.96
CA GLY A 491 2.66 -35.45 14.52
C GLY A 491 2.44 -35.09 13.05
N VAL A 492 1.42 -35.68 12.38
CA VAL A 492 1.09 -35.39 10.99
C VAL A 492 0.12 -34.21 10.92
N ILE A 493 0.34 -33.29 10.01
CA ILE A 493 -0.56 -32.17 9.75
C ILE A 493 -1.82 -32.69 9.04
N THR A 494 -2.96 -32.65 9.72
CA THR A 494 -4.25 -33.10 9.17
C THR A 494 -5.02 -32.02 8.47
N ASP A 495 -4.92 -30.77 8.95
CA ASP A 495 -5.57 -29.62 8.36
C ASP A 495 -4.77 -28.33 8.50
N TYR A 496 -4.93 -27.43 7.53
CA TYR A 496 -4.28 -26.12 7.47
C TYR A 496 -5.31 -25.07 7.02
N PHE A 497 -5.70 -24.16 7.92
CA PHE A 497 -6.67 -23.11 7.65
C PHE A 497 -5.98 -21.75 7.51
N VAL A 498 -6.32 -21.01 6.47
CA VAL A 498 -5.94 -19.60 6.29
C VAL A 498 -7.19 -18.74 6.43
N GLY A 499 -7.21 -17.89 7.43
CA GLY A 499 -8.39 -17.11 7.83
C GLY A 499 -9.06 -17.71 9.06
N GLY A 500 -10.12 -17.04 9.56
CA GLY A 500 -10.82 -17.45 10.77
C GLY A 500 -11.52 -18.80 10.62
N VAL A 501 -11.49 -19.57 11.68
CA VAL A 501 -12.12 -20.89 11.81
C VAL A 501 -13.29 -20.78 12.76
N THR A 502 -14.44 -21.31 12.36
CA THR A 502 -15.61 -21.41 13.24
C THR A 502 -15.43 -22.55 14.26
N LYS A 503 -16.19 -22.52 15.37
CA LYS A 503 -16.13 -23.58 16.38
C LYS A 503 -16.44 -24.95 15.76
N ASP A 504 -17.44 -25.04 14.89
CA ASP A 504 -17.85 -26.30 14.26
C ASP A 504 -16.80 -26.84 13.29
N GLU A 505 -16.14 -25.96 12.52
CA GLU A 505 -15.03 -26.34 11.64
C GLU A 505 -13.81 -26.82 12.44
N LEU A 506 -13.50 -26.17 13.56
CA LEU A 506 -12.39 -26.57 14.44
C LEU A 506 -12.67 -27.94 15.07
N VAL A 507 -13.86 -28.15 15.61
CA VAL A 507 -14.28 -29.42 16.20
C VAL A 507 -14.20 -30.55 15.18
N ALA A 508 -14.77 -30.36 13.99
CA ALA A 508 -14.72 -31.35 12.93
C ALA A 508 -13.29 -31.74 12.52
N SER A 509 -12.38 -30.76 12.49
CA SER A 509 -10.97 -31.00 12.18
C SER A 509 -10.24 -31.75 13.31
N ILE A 510 -10.55 -31.42 14.56
CA ILE A 510 -10.01 -32.14 15.74
C ILE A 510 -10.49 -33.58 15.75
N GLU A 511 -11.80 -33.84 15.56
CA GLU A 511 -12.35 -35.19 15.53
C GLU A 511 -11.73 -36.03 14.41
N LYS A 512 -11.49 -35.42 13.23
CA LYS A 512 -10.74 -36.06 12.14
C LYS A 512 -9.30 -36.39 12.53
N ALA A 513 -8.63 -35.54 13.29
CA ALA A 513 -7.25 -35.76 13.73
C ALA A 513 -7.13 -36.80 14.88
N MET A 514 -8.23 -37.07 15.57
CA MET A 514 -8.33 -38.12 16.62
C MET A 514 -8.69 -39.49 16.04
N SER A 515 -9.18 -39.57 14.82
CA SER A 515 -9.61 -40.82 14.15
C SER A 515 -8.43 -41.53 13.49
#